data_74f119eb87af0808105e137e5f5b2f4f
#
_entry.id   74f119eb87af0808105e137e5f5b2f4f
#
_cell.length_a   1.000
_cell.length_b   1.000
_cell.length_c   1.000
_cell.angle_alpha   90.00
_cell.angle_beta   90.00
_cell.angle_gamma   90.00
#
_symmetry.space_group_name_H-M   'P 1'
#
loop_
_entity.id
_entity.type
_entity.pdbx_description
1 polymer ?
#
loop_
_entity_poly.entity_id
_entity_poly.type
_entity_poly.pdbx_seq_one_letter_code
_entity_poly.pdbx_strand_id
1 'polypeptide(L)'
;MHIILGGAHNGKRAYVEKEISKFEQQDILYFDGVLPSNEQQLLGKCIIISQFEKILAPYLNEPEQIIAQEIFSQIQQLAKQNDVYCICTDTSRGVVPLEKNARQLRDTCGRLYQLLCVNAKTVTRVWYGIPQQLKGDFYGEN
;
A
#
# COMPACT_ATOMS: atom_id res chain seq x y z
N MET A 1 -2.14 10.09 1.09
CA MET A 1 -1.90 8.65 0.95
C MET A 1 -3.13 7.99 0.34
N HIS A 2 -2.90 7.19 -0.68
CA HIS A 2 -3.95 6.51 -1.43
C HIS A 2 -3.68 5.02 -1.40
N ILE A 3 -4.67 4.22 -1.04
CA ILE A 3 -4.54 2.78 -0.92
C ILE A 3 -5.31 2.09 -2.04
N ILE A 4 -4.65 1.18 -2.73
CA ILE A 4 -5.23 0.42 -3.82
C ILE A 4 -5.24 -1.05 -3.41
N LEU A 5 -6.43 -1.61 -3.27
CA LEU A 5 -6.63 -2.98 -2.82
C LEU A 5 -7.04 -3.88 -3.99
N GLY A 6 -6.71 -5.14 -3.90
CA GLY A 6 -7.19 -6.14 -4.87
C GLY A 6 -6.36 -7.40 -4.84
N GLY A 7 -6.86 -8.43 -5.50
CA GLY A 7 -6.14 -9.67 -5.66
C GLY A 7 -4.99 -9.55 -6.66
N ALA A 8 -4.20 -10.61 -6.77
CA ALA A 8 -3.12 -10.66 -7.75
C ALA A 8 -3.69 -10.53 -9.16
N HIS A 9 -2.98 -9.81 -10.01
CA HIS A 9 -3.32 -9.65 -11.43
C HIS A 9 -4.67 -8.96 -11.71
N ASN A 10 -5.18 -8.17 -10.77
CA ASN A 10 -6.47 -7.48 -10.95
C ASN A 10 -6.34 -6.07 -11.53
N GLY A 11 -5.14 -5.67 -11.94
CA GLY A 11 -4.94 -4.40 -12.62
C GLY A 11 -4.68 -3.21 -11.73
N LYS A 12 -4.21 -3.43 -10.50
CA LYS A 12 -3.96 -2.35 -9.54
C LYS A 12 -2.90 -1.36 -10.02
N ARG A 13 -1.79 -1.86 -10.55
CA ARG A 13 -0.71 -0.98 -11.03
C ARG A 13 -1.16 -0.15 -12.22
N ALA A 14 -1.87 -0.76 -13.16
CA ALA A 14 -2.39 -0.05 -14.33
C ALA A 14 -3.36 1.05 -13.90
N TYR A 15 -4.19 0.78 -12.89
CA TYR A 15 -5.10 1.78 -12.36
C TYR A 15 -4.33 2.97 -11.78
N VAL A 16 -3.30 2.70 -10.97
CA VAL A 16 -2.49 3.76 -10.35
C VAL A 16 -1.81 4.60 -11.43
N GLU A 17 -1.21 3.97 -12.42
CA GLU A 17 -0.53 4.67 -13.51
C GLU A 17 -1.49 5.57 -14.29
N LYS A 18 -2.70 5.10 -14.52
CA LYS A 18 -3.73 5.89 -15.18
C LYS A 18 -4.16 7.09 -14.35
N GLU A 19 -4.32 6.90 -13.02
CA GLU A 19 -4.70 8.00 -12.15
C GLU A 19 -3.60 9.06 -12.05
N ILE A 20 -2.35 8.64 -11.96
CA ILE A 20 -1.22 9.56 -11.90
C ILE A 20 -1.10 10.37 -13.19
N SER A 21 -1.38 9.76 -14.34
CA SER A 21 -1.27 10.44 -15.64
C SER A 21 -2.22 11.62 -15.81
N LYS A 22 -3.23 11.73 -14.95
CA LYS A 22 -4.19 12.84 -15.01
C LYS A 22 -3.66 14.14 -14.39
N PHE A 23 -2.55 14.06 -13.67
CA PHE A 23 -2.00 15.22 -12.96
C PHE A 23 -0.72 15.71 -13.62
N GLU A 24 -0.29 16.91 -13.25
CA GLU A 24 0.99 17.45 -13.71
C GLU A 24 2.12 16.51 -13.28
N GLN A 25 3.15 16.50 -14.12
CA GLN A 25 4.26 15.57 -13.91
C GLN A 25 5.00 15.85 -12.62
N GLN A 26 4.93 14.89 -11.72
CA GLN A 26 5.84 14.77 -10.60
C GLN A 26 6.83 13.66 -10.95
N ASP A 27 7.99 13.68 -10.30
CA ASP A 27 8.88 12.53 -10.38
C ASP A 27 8.20 11.34 -9.74
N ILE A 28 8.08 10.27 -10.48
CA ILE A 28 7.43 9.04 -10.02
C ILE A 28 8.50 8.04 -9.62
N LEU A 29 8.44 7.56 -8.39
CA LEU A 29 9.39 6.61 -7.84
C LEU A 29 8.65 5.34 -7.42
N TYR A 30 9.17 4.20 -7.85
CA TYR A 30 8.61 2.89 -7.53
C TYR A 30 9.47 2.19 -6.49
N PHE A 31 8.84 1.70 -5.45
CA PHE A 31 9.48 0.91 -4.39
C PHE A 31 8.74 -0.42 -4.30
N ASP A 32 9.25 -1.41 -5.03
CA ASP A 32 8.63 -2.73 -5.12
C ASP A 32 9.34 -3.69 -4.16
N GLY A 33 8.67 -4.00 -3.05
CA GLY A 33 9.23 -4.91 -2.05
C GLY A 33 10.25 -4.29 -1.10
N VAL A 34 10.37 -2.96 -1.12
CA VAL A 34 11.31 -2.23 -0.28
C VAL A 34 10.73 -0.84 0.02
N LEU A 35 11.06 -0.28 1.17
CA LEU A 35 10.73 1.11 1.49
C LEU A 35 11.93 2.01 1.18
N PRO A 36 11.70 3.31 0.92
CA PRO A 36 12.79 4.27 0.83
C PRO A 36 13.61 4.26 2.11
N SER A 37 14.92 4.41 2.00
CA SER A 37 15.78 4.50 3.18
C SER A 37 15.52 5.82 3.91
N ASN A 38 15.77 5.84 5.24
CA ASN A 38 15.61 7.05 6.04
C ASN A 38 16.56 8.18 5.64
N GLU A 39 17.61 7.83 4.90
CA GLU A 39 18.60 8.81 4.43
C GLU A 39 18.13 9.57 3.19
N GLN A 40 17.13 9.04 2.50
CA GLN A 40 16.57 9.68 1.31
C GLN A 40 15.63 10.80 1.73
N GLN A 41 15.93 12.00 1.27
CA GLN A 41 15.01 13.14 1.46
C GLN A 41 14.11 13.24 0.25
N LEU A 42 12.94 12.65 0.35
CA LEU A 42 11.96 12.66 -0.73
C LEU A 42 10.93 13.76 -0.44
N LEU A 43 10.86 14.74 -1.34
CA LEU A 43 9.96 15.87 -1.22
C LEU A 43 9.25 16.12 -2.53
N GLY A 44 7.93 16.22 -2.49
CA GLY A 44 7.14 16.56 -3.66
C GLY A 44 7.14 15.49 -4.73
N LYS A 45 7.40 14.25 -4.37
CA LYS A 45 7.44 13.12 -5.30
C LYS A 45 6.14 12.37 -5.31
N CYS A 46 5.93 11.58 -6.35
CA CYS A 46 4.88 10.57 -6.39
C CYS A 46 5.53 9.22 -6.10
N ILE A 47 5.20 8.61 -4.97
CA ILE A 47 5.83 7.39 -4.50
C ILE A 47 4.83 6.25 -4.58
N ILE A 48 5.19 5.19 -5.29
CA ILE A 48 4.36 4.01 -5.43
C ILE A 48 5.04 2.86 -4.70
N ILE A 49 4.39 2.32 -3.68
CA ILE A 49 4.92 1.23 -2.87
C ILE A 49 4.09 -0.02 -3.13
N SER A 50 4.76 -1.14 -3.39
CA SER A 50 4.09 -2.41 -3.66
C SER A 50 4.85 -3.57 -3.06
N GLN A 51 4.29 -4.77 -3.15
CA GLN A 51 4.89 -6.01 -2.67
C GLN A 51 5.22 -5.96 -1.18
N PHE A 52 4.21 -5.63 -0.39
CA PHE A 52 4.36 -5.47 1.06
C PHE A 52 4.81 -6.75 1.76
N GLU A 53 4.50 -7.92 1.20
CA GLU A 53 4.96 -9.20 1.74
C GLU A 53 6.50 -9.25 1.79
N LYS A 54 7.15 -8.73 0.75
CA LYS A 54 8.61 -8.67 0.70
C LYS A 54 9.18 -7.66 1.68
N ILE A 55 8.45 -6.57 1.92
CA ILE A 55 8.87 -5.56 2.90
C ILE A 55 8.82 -6.15 4.31
N LEU A 56 7.77 -6.91 4.62
CA LEU A 56 7.52 -7.43 5.96
C LEU A 56 8.27 -8.72 6.26
N ALA A 57 8.57 -9.53 5.26
CA ALA A 57 9.15 -10.86 5.46
C ALA A 57 10.41 -10.88 6.33
N PRO A 58 11.35 -9.92 6.23
CA PRO A 58 12.54 -9.93 7.07
C PRO A 58 12.29 -9.73 8.56
N TYR A 59 11.11 -9.26 8.95
CA TYR A 59 10.79 -8.87 10.33
C TYR A 59 9.86 -9.84 11.05
N LEU A 60 9.61 -11.03 10.51
CA LEU A 60 8.59 -11.94 11.04
C LEU A 60 8.92 -12.54 12.40
N ASN A 61 10.14 -12.35 12.92
CA ASN A 61 10.51 -12.76 14.27
C ASN A 61 10.05 -11.75 15.33
N GLU A 62 9.53 -10.60 14.93
CA GLU A 62 9.02 -9.60 15.88
C GLU A 62 7.48 -9.68 15.96
N PRO A 63 6.87 -9.13 17.04
CA PRO A 63 5.40 -9.10 17.14
C PRO A 63 4.78 -8.35 15.98
N GLU A 64 3.71 -8.91 15.43
CA GLU A 64 3.06 -8.37 14.23
C GLU A 64 2.52 -6.96 14.42
N GLN A 65 2.03 -6.62 15.63
CA GLN A 65 1.53 -5.28 15.90
C GLN A 65 2.64 -4.24 15.82
N ILE A 66 3.82 -4.61 16.32
CA ILE A 66 4.97 -3.70 16.32
C ILE A 66 5.47 -3.47 14.90
N ILE A 67 5.61 -4.55 14.13
CA ILE A 67 6.07 -4.45 12.74
C ILE A 67 5.10 -3.60 11.92
N ALA A 68 3.81 -3.89 12.02
CA ALA A 68 2.80 -3.17 11.26
C ALA A 68 2.80 -1.67 11.59
N GLN A 69 2.93 -1.33 12.88
CA GLN A 69 2.95 0.05 13.32
C GLN A 69 4.20 0.79 12.83
N GLU A 70 5.36 0.14 12.87
CA GLU A 70 6.62 0.73 12.41
C GLU A 70 6.58 1.03 10.92
N ILE A 71 6.14 0.07 10.12
CA ILE A 71 6.06 0.25 8.67
C ILE A 71 5.02 1.33 8.34
N PHE A 72 3.86 1.29 9.00
CA PHE A 72 2.84 2.31 8.83
C PHE A 72 3.38 3.71 9.12
N SER A 73 4.13 3.86 10.23
CA SER A 73 4.69 5.16 10.62
C SER A 73 5.66 5.69 9.58
N GLN A 74 6.48 4.84 8.97
CA GLN A 74 7.40 5.26 7.92
C GLN A 74 6.63 5.74 6.68
N ILE A 75 5.59 5.02 6.29
CA ILE A 75 4.77 5.41 5.14
C ILE A 75 4.03 6.72 5.43
N GLN A 76 3.52 6.88 6.62
CA GLN A 76 2.82 8.10 7.01
C GLN A 76 3.75 9.31 6.97
N GLN A 77 5.01 9.16 7.39
CA GLN A 77 6.02 10.21 7.29
C GLN A 77 6.26 10.62 5.84
N LEU A 78 6.39 9.63 4.95
CA LEU A 78 6.55 9.91 3.51
C LEU A 78 5.34 10.68 2.97
N ALA A 79 4.15 10.31 3.39
CA ALA A 79 2.91 10.91 2.88
C ALA A 79 2.71 12.35 3.31
N LYS A 80 3.45 12.83 4.31
CA LYS A 80 3.37 14.24 4.72
C LYS A 80 3.93 15.19 3.68
N GLN A 81 4.88 14.74 2.86
CA GLN A 81 5.60 15.59 1.92
C GLN A 81 5.58 15.06 0.49
N ASN A 82 4.87 13.98 0.25
CA ASN A 82 4.81 13.32 -1.05
C ASN A 82 3.41 12.77 -1.29
N ASP A 83 3.09 12.52 -2.56
CA ASP A 83 1.91 11.73 -2.91
C ASP A 83 2.29 10.26 -2.86
N VAL A 84 1.68 9.51 -1.95
CA VAL A 84 2.00 8.10 -1.75
C VAL A 84 0.83 7.23 -2.16
N TYR A 85 1.11 6.26 -3.01
CA TYR A 85 0.17 5.22 -3.44
C TYR A 85 0.68 3.88 -2.95
N CYS A 86 -0.14 3.18 -2.18
CA CYS A 86 0.21 1.85 -1.67
C CYS A 86 -0.63 0.82 -2.41
N ILE A 87 0.03 -0.07 -3.15
CA ILE A 87 -0.63 -1.17 -3.84
C ILE A 87 -0.61 -2.38 -2.92
N CYS A 88 -1.77 -2.73 -2.38
CA CYS A 88 -1.92 -3.78 -1.38
C CYS A 88 -2.61 -4.99 -2.02
N THR A 89 -1.84 -6.04 -2.22
CA THR A 89 -2.36 -7.27 -2.83
C THR A 89 -2.86 -8.21 -1.74
N ASP A 90 -4.12 -8.60 -1.83
CA ASP A 90 -4.70 -9.59 -0.94
C ASP A 90 -4.38 -10.97 -1.49
N THR A 91 -3.48 -11.67 -0.82
CA THR A 91 -3.06 -13.02 -1.18
C THR A 91 -3.68 -14.10 -0.31
N SER A 92 -4.52 -13.70 0.67
CA SER A 92 -5.01 -14.62 1.70
C SER A 92 -6.42 -15.16 1.44
N ARG A 93 -6.98 -14.91 0.26
CA ARG A 93 -8.40 -15.22 0.01
C ARG A 93 -8.69 -16.71 0.10
N GLY A 94 -9.54 -17.06 1.06
CA GLY A 94 -10.15 -18.37 1.15
C GLY A 94 -9.27 -19.50 1.66
N VAL A 95 -7.97 -19.29 1.81
CA VAL A 95 -7.04 -20.34 2.24
C VAL A 95 -6.23 -19.85 3.43
N VAL A 96 -6.29 -20.62 4.53
CA VAL A 96 -5.43 -20.36 5.69
C VAL A 96 -4.12 -21.10 5.46
N PRO A 97 -2.98 -20.39 5.38
CA PRO A 97 -1.70 -21.07 5.20
C PRO A 97 -1.39 -22.01 6.35
N LEU A 98 -0.87 -23.19 6.03
CA LEU A 98 -0.50 -24.18 7.04
C LEU A 98 0.79 -23.81 7.75
N GLU A 99 1.72 -23.19 7.03
CA GLU A 99 3.01 -22.80 7.60
C GLU A 99 2.86 -21.59 8.52
N LYS A 100 3.54 -21.67 9.67
CA LYS A 100 3.51 -20.62 10.68
C LYS A 100 3.97 -19.28 10.14
N ASN A 101 5.07 -19.25 9.38
CA ASN A 101 5.61 -18.01 8.85
C ASN A 101 4.68 -17.39 7.82
N ALA A 102 4.05 -18.21 6.98
CA ALA A 102 3.10 -17.71 5.99
C ALA A 102 1.86 -17.11 6.66
N ARG A 103 1.36 -17.74 7.74
CA ARG A 103 0.24 -17.19 8.51
C ARG A 103 0.61 -15.88 9.18
N GLN A 104 1.81 -15.82 9.76
CA GLN A 104 2.28 -14.61 10.42
C GLN A 104 2.43 -13.46 9.42
N LEU A 105 2.96 -13.75 8.25
CA LEU A 105 3.09 -12.76 7.18
C LEU A 105 1.72 -12.24 6.73
N ARG A 106 0.76 -13.14 6.51
CA ARG A 106 -0.60 -12.76 6.15
C ARG A 106 -1.22 -11.86 7.23
N ASP A 107 -1.09 -12.25 8.49
CA ASP A 107 -1.69 -11.50 9.59
C ASP A 107 -1.03 -10.14 9.77
N THR A 108 0.30 -10.06 9.60
CA THR A 108 1.02 -8.80 9.66
C THR A 108 0.62 -7.87 8.52
N CYS A 109 0.50 -8.39 7.31
CA CYS A 109 -0.01 -7.61 6.16
C CYS A 109 -1.42 -7.09 6.45
N GLY A 110 -2.30 -7.94 6.97
CA GLY A 110 -3.66 -7.54 7.31
C GLY A 110 -3.71 -6.38 8.29
N ARG A 111 -2.89 -6.44 9.33
CA ARG A 111 -2.81 -5.35 10.31
C ARG A 111 -2.29 -4.05 9.68
N LEU A 112 -1.27 -4.15 8.85
CA LEU A 112 -0.72 -2.99 8.16
C LEU A 112 -1.77 -2.37 7.22
N TYR A 113 -2.46 -3.20 6.44
CA TYR A 113 -3.47 -2.71 5.51
C TYR A 113 -4.61 -2.00 6.23
N GLN A 114 -5.02 -2.50 7.40
CA GLN A 114 -6.03 -1.82 8.21
C GLN A 114 -5.58 -0.44 8.65
N LEU A 115 -4.34 -0.32 9.13
CA LEU A 115 -3.78 0.97 9.54
C LEU A 115 -3.71 1.94 8.35
N LEU A 116 -3.27 1.44 7.21
CA LEU A 116 -3.18 2.26 5.99
C LEU A 116 -4.56 2.74 5.55
N CYS A 117 -5.54 1.85 5.49
CA CYS A 117 -6.88 2.20 5.01
C CYS A 117 -7.59 3.19 5.93
N VAL A 118 -7.45 3.03 7.25
CA VAL A 118 -8.07 3.94 8.21
C VAL A 118 -7.51 5.36 8.06
N ASN A 119 -6.22 5.48 7.77
CA ASN A 119 -5.53 6.77 7.70
C ASN A 119 -5.40 7.31 6.28
N ALA A 120 -5.84 6.59 5.28
CA ALA A 120 -5.72 7.00 3.89
C ALA A 120 -6.72 8.10 3.53
N LYS A 121 -6.34 8.93 2.58
CA LYS A 121 -7.26 9.89 1.97
C LYS A 121 -8.27 9.18 1.08
N THR A 122 -7.80 8.22 0.29
CA THR A 122 -8.67 7.41 -0.57
C THR A 122 -8.30 5.93 -0.44
N VAL A 123 -9.31 5.07 -0.57
CA VAL A 123 -9.14 3.62 -0.65
C VAL A 123 -9.96 3.14 -1.84
N THR A 124 -9.30 2.51 -2.79
CA THR A 124 -9.92 2.01 -4.01
C THR A 124 -9.64 0.53 -4.15
N ARG A 125 -10.68 -0.24 -4.39
CA ARG A 125 -10.56 -1.66 -4.70
C ARG A 125 -10.60 -1.82 -6.21
N VAL A 126 -9.64 -2.58 -6.77
CA VAL A 126 -9.61 -2.86 -8.20
C VAL A 126 -9.87 -4.34 -8.40
N TRP A 127 -10.90 -4.64 -9.20
CA TRP A 127 -11.33 -6.00 -9.51
C TRP A 127 -11.41 -6.13 -11.01
N TYR A 128 -10.54 -6.95 -11.59
CA TYR A 128 -10.47 -7.13 -13.04
C TYR A 128 -10.37 -5.79 -13.79
N GLY A 129 -9.53 -4.89 -13.29
CA GLY A 129 -9.36 -3.57 -13.91
C GLY A 129 -10.45 -2.57 -13.60
N ILE A 130 -11.51 -2.96 -12.88
CA ILE A 130 -12.65 -2.10 -12.57
C ILE A 130 -12.46 -1.52 -11.17
N PRO A 131 -12.33 -0.18 -11.03
CA PRO A 131 -12.14 0.43 -9.72
C PRO A 131 -13.47 0.60 -8.99
N GLN A 132 -13.43 0.42 -7.67
CA GLN A 132 -14.54 0.72 -6.78
C GLN A 132 -13.99 1.55 -5.62
N GLN A 133 -14.48 2.76 -5.47
CA GLN A 133 -14.05 3.65 -4.39
C GLN A 133 -14.69 3.19 -3.08
N LEU A 134 -13.87 2.87 -2.08
CA LEU A 134 -14.35 2.47 -0.76
C LEU A 134 -14.27 3.62 0.24
N LYS A 135 -13.36 4.57 0.03
CA LYS A 135 -13.18 5.73 0.89
C LYS A 135 -12.64 6.88 0.06
N GLY A 136 -13.06 8.09 0.37
CA GLY A 136 -12.59 9.31 -0.27
C GLY A 136 -13.65 9.99 -1.09
N ASP A 137 -13.31 11.16 -1.61
CA ASP A 137 -14.23 11.98 -2.36
C ASP A 137 -14.24 11.62 -3.83
N PHE A 138 -15.43 11.55 -4.39
CA PHE A 138 -15.61 11.43 -5.82
C PHE A 138 -15.87 12.81 -6.39
N TYR A 139 -15.03 13.27 -7.30
CA TYR A 139 -15.32 14.44 -8.12
C TYR A 139 -15.70 15.68 -7.32
N GLY A 140 -15.11 15.84 -6.14
CA GLY A 140 -15.41 16.99 -5.32
C GLY A 140 -16.78 17.01 -4.71
N GLU A 141 -17.45 15.88 -4.66
CA GLU A 141 -18.69 15.74 -3.92
C GLU A 141 -18.42 15.74 -2.45
N ASN A 142 -19.05 16.42 -1.80
CA ASN A 142 -19.09 16.51 -0.38
C ASN A 142 -18.65 17.45 0.28
#